data_846b4f91c04e76b7a8857542f532ff29
#
_entry.id   846b4f91c04e76b7a8857542f532ff29
#
_cell.length_a   1.000
_cell.length_b   1.000
_cell.length_c   1.000
_cell.angle_alpha   90.00
_cell.angle_beta   90.00
_cell.angle_gamma   90.00
#
_symmetry.space_group_name_H-M   'P 1'
#
loop_
_entity.id
_entity.type
_entity.pdbx_description
1 polymer ?
#
loop_
_entity_poly.entity_id
_entity_poly.type
_entity_poly.pdbx_seq_one_letter_code
_entity_poly.pdbx_strand_id
1 'polypeptide(L)'
;VQNMPRDAKALMETVINDPEALQGSPELSIAHRMSVEEYERLTPYSERLEENWGKPPGNLNSDGQNLLIYGRHFGNIFVGVQPTFGYEGDPMRLLYSRSASPHHGFAAYYTYLEKVWGADAVLHFGTHGSLEFMPGKQMGMSETCYPDSLIGALPNLYYYAANNPSEATIAKRRGYASTISYLTPPAENAGLYKGLKELGELVGSYQQLREGGRGVQIVNTIVETARQCNLDKDVDL
;
A
#
# COMPACT_ATOMS: atom_id res chain seq x y z
N VAL A 1 -8.28 -15.17 -19.45
CA VAL A 1 -7.33 -14.04 -19.44
C VAL A 1 -6.85 -13.83 -20.86
N GLN A 2 -7.19 -12.69 -21.46
CA GLN A 2 -6.83 -12.38 -22.84
C GLN A 2 -5.72 -11.31 -22.82
N ASN A 3 -4.64 -11.60 -23.56
CA ASN A 3 -3.55 -10.65 -23.82
C ASN A 3 -2.84 -10.09 -22.56
N MET A 4 -2.97 -10.73 -21.42
CA MET A 4 -2.28 -10.34 -20.20
C MET A 4 -0.80 -10.73 -20.32
N PRO A 5 0.14 -9.79 -20.12
CA PRO A 5 1.56 -10.13 -20.08
C PRO A 5 1.85 -11.15 -18.97
N ARG A 6 2.77 -12.07 -19.23
CA ARG A 6 3.19 -13.08 -18.24
C ARG A 6 4.33 -12.60 -17.34
N ASP A 7 4.98 -11.55 -17.75
CA ASP A 7 6.04 -10.88 -16.98
C ASP A 7 5.46 -9.73 -16.18
N ALA A 8 5.82 -9.64 -14.90
CA ALA A 8 5.28 -8.62 -13.99
C ALA A 8 5.64 -7.18 -14.42
N LYS A 9 6.85 -6.98 -14.95
CA LYS A 9 7.28 -5.66 -15.44
C LYS A 9 6.45 -5.23 -16.65
N ALA A 10 6.28 -6.12 -17.63
CA ALA A 10 5.47 -5.86 -18.80
C ALA A 10 4.00 -5.63 -18.46
N LEU A 11 3.46 -6.33 -17.44
CA LEU A 11 2.12 -6.10 -16.93
C LEU A 11 2.00 -4.71 -16.32
N MET A 12 2.93 -4.33 -15.46
CA MET A 12 2.96 -3.00 -14.84
C MET A 12 3.09 -1.89 -15.88
N GLU A 13 3.99 -2.02 -16.85
CA GLU A 13 4.13 -1.08 -17.94
C GLU A 13 2.83 -0.92 -18.75
N THR A 14 2.10 -2.03 -18.96
CA THR A 14 0.83 -2.01 -19.70
C THR A 14 -0.29 -1.29 -18.93
N VAL A 15 -0.26 -1.32 -17.60
CA VAL A 15 -1.26 -0.65 -16.74
C VAL A 15 -0.90 0.81 -16.50
N ILE A 16 0.41 1.12 -16.37
CA ILE A 16 0.90 2.46 -16.05
C ILE A 16 1.00 3.33 -17.31
N ASN A 17 1.42 2.76 -18.45
CA ASN A 17 1.59 3.51 -19.69
C ASN A 17 0.32 3.46 -20.54
N ASP A 18 -0.38 4.58 -20.63
CA ASP A 18 -1.44 4.74 -21.61
C ASP A 18 -0.81 4.87 -23.01
N PRO A 19 -1.09 3.95 -23.96
CA PRO A 19 -0.59 4.05 -25.31
C PRO A 19 -1.13 5.26 -26.08
N GLU A 20 -2.23 5.87 -25.60
CA GLU A 20 -2.83 7.10 -26.16
C GLU A 20 -2.27 8.37 -25.52
N ALA A 21 -1.49 8.27 -24.44
CA ALA A 21 -0.88 9.42 -23.80
C ALA A 21 0.17 10.07 -24.72
N LEU A 22 0.00 11.35 -24.96
CA LEU A 22 0.90 12.17 -25.77
C LEU A 22 2.26 12.34 -25.07
N GLN A 23 3.27 11.72 -25.64
CA GLN A 23 4.70 11.95 -25.44
C GLN A 23 5.20 12.32 -24.02
N GLY A 24 5.76 11.35 -23.33
CA GLY A 24 6.87 11.58 -22.40
C GLY A 24 6.56 11.55 -20.91
N SER A 25 5.32 11.44 -20.48
CA SER A 25 4.97 11.19 -19.07
C SER A 25 4.26 9.85 -18.93
N PRO A 26 4.64 9.00 -17.98
CA PRO A 26 3.88 7.79 -17.68
C PRO A 26 2.52 8.19 -17.12
N GLU A 27 1.49 8.12 -17.92
CA GLU A 27 0.11 8.30 -17.49
C GLU A 27 -0.52 6.93 -17.27
N LEU A 28 -1.28 6.80 -16.18
CA LEU A 28 -2.03 5.59 -15.89
C LEU A 28 -3.08 5.35 -16.97
N SER A 29 -3.20 4.12 -17.46
CA SER A 29 -4.25 3.74 -18.40
C SER A 29 -5.63 3.99 -17.82
N ILE A 30 -6.49 4.71 -18.55
CA ILE A 30 -7.86 4.99 -18.15
C ILE A 30 -8.76 3.89 -18.71
N ALA A 31 -9.33 3.08 -17.83
CA ALA A 31 -10.26 2.02 -18.21
C ALA A 31 -11.67 2.53 -18.42
N HIS A 32 -12.08 3.54 -17.66
CA HIS A 32 -13.42 4.13 -17.73
C HIS A 32 -13.42 5.59 -17.32
N ARG A 33 -14.21 6.39 -18.01
CA ARG A 33 -14.54 7.77 -17.63
C ARG A 33 -15.98 7.79 -17.15
N MET A 34 -16.17 7.90 -15.85
CA MET A 34 -17.49 7.93 -15.23
C MET A 34 -17.99 9.37 -15.16
N SER A 35 -19.07 9.68 -15.83
CA SER A 35 -19.67 11.01 -15.72
C SER A 35 -20.19 11.30 -14.30
N VAL A 36 -20.29 12.57 -13.93
CA VAL A 36 -20.85 12.96 -12.62
C VAL A 36 -22.26 12.42 -12.45
N GLU A 37 -23.09 12.49 -13.47
CA GLU A 37 -24.46 11.96 -13.45
C GLU A 37 -24.49 10.43 -13.21
N GLU A 38 -23.63 9.67 -13.89
CA GLU A 38 -23.51 8.23 -13.68
C GLU A 38 -23.03 7.93 -12.26
N TYR A 39 -22.04 8.64 -11.79
CA TYR A 39 -21.48 8.49 -10.44
C TYR A 39 -22.52 8.74 -9.36
N GLU A 40 -23.22 9.88 -9.38
CA GLU A 40 -24.22 10.22 -8.38
C GLU A 40 -25.38 9.21 -8.36
N ARG A 41 -25.82 8.78 -9.54
CA ARG A 41 -26.86 7.76 -9.67
C ARG A 41 -26.47 6.42 -9.08
N LEU A 42 -25.20 6.00 -9.23
CA LEU A 42 -24.71 4.69 -8.81
C LEU A 42 -24.10 4.67 -7.41
N THR A 43 -23.77 5.82 -6.84
CA THR A 43 -23.10 5.97 -5.54
C THR A 43 -24.02 6.69 -4.55
N PRO A 44 -24.92 5.98 -3.86
CA PRO A 44 -25.97 6.61 -3.04
C PRO A 44 -25.45 7.42 -1.85
N TYR A 45 -24.17 7.28 -1.50
CA TYR A 45 -23.52 8.02 -0.43
C TYR A 45 -22.63 9.17 -0.94
N SER A 46 -22.69 9.51 -2.23
CA SER A 46 -21.83 10.55 -2.84
C SER A 46 -22.00 11.94 -2.18
N GLU A 47 -23.22 12.32 -1.80
CA GLU A 47 -23.49 13.57 -1.09
C GLU A 47 -22.74 13.70 0.24
N ARG A 48 -22.49 12.57 0.94
CA ARG A 48 -21.75 12.57 2.20
C ARG A 48 -20.28 12.95 2.04
N LEU A 49 -19.74 12.88 0.82
CA LEU A 49 -18.35 13.22 0.52
C LEU A 49 -18.17 14.71 0.24
N GLU A 50 -19.24 15.42 -0.10
CA GLU A 50 -19.20 16.83 -0.50
C GLU A 50 -18.71 17.75 0.62
N GLU A 51 -18.96 17.43 1.87
CA GLU A 51 -18.49 18.22 3.02
C GLU A 51 -16.97 18.37 3.04
N ASN A 52 -16.25 17.33 2.62
CA ASN A 52 -14.78 17.32 2.62
C ASN A 52 -14.17 17.66 1.26
N TRP A 53 -14.84 17.31 0.18
CA TRP A 53 -14.26 17.33 -1.16
C TRP A 53 -15.00 18.24 -2.14
N GLY A 54 -16.08 18.90 -1.69
CA GLY A 54 -16.95 19.66 -2.57
C GLY A 54 -17.72 18.76 -3.53
N LYS A 55 -18.36 19.37 -4.52
CA LYS A 55 -19.13 18.62 -5.52
C LYS A 55 -18.25 17.78 -6.45
N PRO A 56 -18.77 16.61 -6.90
CA PRO A 56 -18.05 15.83 -7.89
C PRO A 56 -17.90 16.61 -9.22
N PRO A 57 -16.88 16.29 -10.05
CA PRO A 57 -15.93 15.19 -9.85
C PRO A 57 -14.79 15.53 -8.88
N GLY A 58 -14.60 16.79 -8.46
CA GLY A 58 -13.46 17.22 -7.67
C GLY A 58 -12.16 17.22 -8.48
N ASN A 59 -11.01 17.27 -7.78
CA ASN A 59 -9.68 17.41 -8.39
C ASN A 59 -8.87 16.10 -8.42
N LEU A 60 -9.30 15.07 -7.69
CA LEU A 60 -8.56 13.82 -7.56
C LEU A 60 -9.19 12.73 -8.44
N ASN A 61 -8.36 12.07 -9.25
CA ASN A 61 -8.79 11.07 -10.21
C ASN A 61 -9.91 11.63 -11.13
N SER A 62 -9.68 12.81 -11.70
CA SER A 62 -10.67 13.56 -12.50
C SER A 62 -9.99 14.33 -13.64
N ASP A 63 -10.69 14.49 -14.74
CA ASP A 63 -10.35 15.40 -15.83
C ASP A 63 -11.12 16.72 -15.77
N GLY A 64 -11.82 16.99 -14.67
CA GLY A 64 -12.66 18.16 -14.45
C GLY A 64 -14.12 18.01 -14.93
N GLN A 65 -14.43 16.94 -15.66
CA GLN A 65 -15.78 16.62 -16.12
C GLN A 65 -16.18 15.20 -15.69
N ASN A 66 -15.24 14.27 -15.69
CA ASN A 66 -15.46 12.87 -15.38
C ASN A 66 -14.52 12.42 -14.25
N LEU A 67 -14.93 11.38 -13.56
CA LEU A 67 -14.10 10.60 -12.65
C LEU A 67 -13.34 9.54 -13.44
N LEU A 68 -12.04 9.41 -13.21
CA LEU A 68 -11.16 8.56 -13.99
C LEU A 68 -10.86 7.25 -13.23
N ILE A 69 -11.20 6.14 -13.85
CA ILE A 69 -10.92 4.81 -13.32
C ILE A 69 -9.68 4.29 -14.03
N TYR A 70 -8.59 4.17 -13.26
CA TYR A 70 -7.32 3.72 -13.80
C TYR A 70 -7.18 2.21 -13.73
N GLY A 71 -6.75 1.63 -14.84
CA GLY A 71 -6.56 0.19 -14.96
C GLY A 71 -6.73 -0.30 -16.39
N ARG A 72 -6.71 -1.61 -16.55
CA ARG A 72 -6.83 -2.27 -17.85
C ARG A 72 -7.58 -3.60 -17.78
N HIS A 73 -8.34 -3.88 -18.84
CA HIS A 73 -9.07 -5.13 -18.98
C HIS A 73 -8.26 -6.19 -19.73
N PHE A 74 -8.28 -7.41 -19.21
CA PHE A 74 -7.68 -8.59 -19.82
C PHE A 74 -8.72 -9.72 -19.91
N GLY A 75 -9.71 -9.55 -20.77
CA GLY A 75 -10.90 -10.41 -20.80
C GLY A 75 -11.73 -10.18 -19.54
N ASN A 76 -11.98 -11.23 -18.77
CA ASN A 76 -12.76 -11.17 -17.54
C ASN A 76 -11.93 -10.78 -16.30
N ILE A 77 -10.72 -10.24 -16.49
CA ILE A 77 -9.90 -9.71 -15.41
C ILE A 77 -9.67 -8.22 -15.65
N PHE A 78 -9.94 -7.44 -14.63
CA PHE A 78 -9.57 -6.04 -14.56
C PHE A 78 -8.37 -5.88 -13.62
N VAL A 79 -7.28 -5.31 -14.11
CA VAL A 79 -6.14 -4.93 -13.29
C VAL A 79 -6.21 -3.42 -13.11
N GLY A 80 -6.63 -3.01 -11.93
CA GLY A 80 -6.85 -1.62 -11.58
C GLY A 80 -5.80 -1.05 -10.64
N VAL A 81 -5.65 0.26 -10.67
CA VAL A 81 -4.82 1.01 -9.73
C VAL A 81 -5.74 1.67 -8.72
N GLN A 82 -5.70 1.19 -7.47
CA GLN A 82 -6.48 1.77 -6.39
C GLN A 82 -6.07 3.23 -6.19
N PRO A 83 -7.03 4.19 -6.12
CA PRO A 83 -6.71 5.57 -5.81
C PRO A 83 -6.03 5.75 -4.46
N THR A 84 -5.27 6.82 -4.31
CA THR A 84 -4.68 7.21 -3.03
C THR A 84 -5.73 7.68 -2.04
N PHE A 85 -5.36 7.85 -0.77
CA PHE A 85 -6.28 8.36 0.27
C PHE A 85 -6.80 9.79 0.01
N GLY A 86 -6.05 10.59 -0.74
CA GLY A 86 -6.36 12.00 -0.98
C GLY A 86 -5.96 12.93 0.19
N TYR A 87 -5.49 12.41 1.29
CA TYR A 87 -4.96 13.17 2.42
C TYR A 87 -3.46 12.99 2.51
N GLU A 88 -2.74 14.09 2.75
CA GLU A 88 -1.31 14.03 3.00
C GLU A 88 -1.02 13.58 4.43
N GLY A 89 0.04 12.80 4.59
CA GLY A 89 0.54 12.35 5.89
C GLY A 89 0.14 10.93 6.28
N ASP A 90 -0.03 10.71 7.58
CA ASP A 90 -0.23 9.38 8.14
C ASP A 90 -1.66 8.85 7.88
N PRO A 91 -1.82 7.74 7.14
CA PRO A 91 -3.12 7.11 6.89
C PRO A 91 -3.83 6.65 8.17
N MET A 92 -3.10 6.40 9.25
CA MET A 92 -3.69 6.05 10.54
C MET A 92 -4.60 7.16 11.09
N ARG A 93 -4.38 8.41 10.70
CA ARG A 93 -5.27 9.52 11.08
C ARG A 93 -6.67 9.36 10.52
N LEU A 94 -6.81 8.78 9.32
CA LEU A 94 -8.12 8.51 8.72
C LEU A 94 -8.89 7.47 9.52
N LEU A 95 -8.21 6.43 10.00
CA LEU A 95 -8.81 5.36 10.78
C LEU A 95 -9.55 5.88 12.03
N TYR A 96 -9.05 6.95 12.63
CA TYR A 96 -9.61 7.55 13.85
C TYR A 96 -10.39 8.84 13.56
N SER A 97 -10.45 9.30 12.33
CA SER A 97 -11.17 10.52 11.98
C SER A 97 -12.69 10.31 12.09
N ARG A 98 -13.38 11.32 12.59
CA ARG A 98 -14.84 11.36 12.64
C ARG A 98 -15.46 12.20 11.54
N SER A 99 -14.67 13.05 10.91
CA SER A 99 -15.13 14.05 9.93
C SER A 99 -14.52 13.85 8.53
N ALA A 100 -13.49 13.02 8.36
CA ALA A 100 -12.93 12.73 7.05
C ALA A 100 -13.83 11.79 6.25
N SER A 101 -13.66 11.81 4.93
CA SER A 101 -14.30 10.90 3.98
C SER A 101 -13.34 10.51 2.85
N PRO A 102 -13.56 9.40 2.14
CA PRO A 102 -12.88 9.17 0.88
C PRO A 102 -13.22 10.28 -0.12
N HIS A 103 -12.34 10.56 -1.07
CA HIS A 103 -12.67 11.49 -2.16
C HIS A 103 -13.52 10.81 -3.25
N HIS A 104 -14.16 11.61 -4.12
CA HIS A 104 -15.07 11.10 -5.14
C HIS A 104 -14.43 10.07 -6.07
N GLY A 105 -13.16 10.26 -6.47
CA GLY A 105 -12.45 9.31 -7.32
C GLY A 105 -12.21 7.96 -6.63
N PHE A 106 -12.00 7.94 -5.31
CA PHE A 106 -11.91 6.70 -4.55
C PHE A 106 -13.25 5.95 -4.51
N ALA A 107 -14.34 6.67 -4.24
CA ALA A 107 -15.68 6.10 -4.25
C ALA A 107 -16.07 5.60 -5.64
N ALA A 108 -15.82 6.39 -6.69
CA ALA A 108 -16.10 6.02 -8.06
C ALA A 108 -15.37 4.74 -8.50
N TYR A 109 -14.14 4.53 -8.03
CA TYR A 109 -13.38 3.32 -8.33
C TYR A 109 -14.11 2.06 -7.84
N TYR A 110 -14.60 2.05 -6.60
CA TYR A 110 -15.34 0.90 -6.06
C TYR A 110 -16.74 0.77 -6.67
N THR A 111 -17.41 1.90 -6.92
CA THR A 111 -18.70 1.93 -7.65
C THR A 111 -18.54 1.31 -9.04
N TYR A 112 -17.45 1.63 -9.74
CA TYR A 112 -17.15 1.05 -11.04
C TYR A 112 -16.97 -0.48 -10.94
N LEU A 113 -16.19 -0.97 -9.99
CA LEU A 113 -15.95 -2.39 -9.83
C LEU A 113 -17.24 -3.17 -9.61
N GLU A 114 -18.11 -2.67 -8.73
CA GLU A 114 -19.35 -3.37 -8.36
C GLU A 114 -20.48 -3.16 -9.38
N LYS A 115 -20.74 -1.91 -9.78
CA LYS A 115 -21.97 -1.55 -10.50
C LYS A 115 -21.80 -1.43 -12.02
N VAL A 116 -20.61 -1.09 -12.51
CA VAL A 116 -20.35 -0.89 -13.94
C VAL A 116 -19.64 -2.10 -14.53
N TRP A 117 -18.52 -2.49 -13.96
CA TRP A 117 -17.79 -3.69 -14.38
C TRP A 117 -18.50 -4.99 -14.00
N GLY A 118 -19.17 -4.99 -12.85
CA GLY A 118 -19.87 -6.16 -12.33
C GLY A 118 -18.89 -7.25 -11.89
N ALA A 119 -17.87 -6.89 -11.14
CA ALA A 119 -16.89 -7.84 -10.63
C ALA A 119 -17.53 -8.89 -9.70
N ASP A 120 -17.12 -10.13 -9.80
CA ASP A 120 -17.54 -11.20 -8.89
C ASP A 120 -16.76 -11.17 -7.56
N ALA A 121 -15.56 -10.63 -7.57
CA ALA A 121 -14.69 -10.48 -6.40
C ALA A 121 -13.59 -9.43 -6.65
N VAL A 122 -13.04 -8.88 -5.59
CA VAL A 122 -11.87 -7.99 -5.61
C VAL A 122 -10.70 -8.67 -4.94
N LEU A 123 -9.56 -8.73 -5.61
CA LEU A 123 -8.27 -9.11 -5.03
C LEU A 123 -7.44 -7.86 -4.79
N HIS A 124 -7.33 -7.44 -3.54
CA HIS A 124 -6.37 -6.40 -3.15
C HIS A 124 -4.97 -7.02 -3.07
N PHE A 125 -4.06 -6.48 -3.86
CA PHE A 125 -2.69 -6.99 -3.99
C PHE A 125 -1.69 -5.87 -3.72
N GLY A 126 -0.90 -5.98 -2.64
CA GLY A 126 0.06 -4.95 -2.28
C GLY A 126 0.79 -5.19 -0.96
N THR A 127 1.39 -4.14 -0.42
CA THR A 127 2.04 -4.17 0.90
C THR A 127 1.03 -4.00 2.03
N HIS A 128 0.09 -3.09 1.85
CA HIS A 128 -1.06 -2.81 2.70
C HIS A 128 -2.18 -2.23 1.83
N GLY A 129 -3.40 -2.15 2.36
CA GLY A 129 -4.55 -1.61 1.65
C GLY A 129 -4.81 -0.14 1.95
N SER A 130 -5.90 0.36 1.41
CA SER A 130 -6.41 1.72 1.63
C SER A 130 -7.87 1.72 2.07
N LEU A 131 -8.66 0.77 1.59
CA LEU A 131 -10.09 0.67 1.86
C LEU A 131 -10.38 0.64 3.37
N GLU A 132 -9.70 -0.23 4.09
CA GLU A 132 -9.87 -0.50 5.51
C GLU A 132 -9.49 0.66 6.42
N PHE A 133 -8.73 1.63 5.90
CA PHE A 133 -8.35 2.85 6.63
C PHE A 133 -9.39 3.96 6.54
N MET A 134 -10.35 3.84 5.64
CA MET A 134 -11.40 4.86 5.49
C MET A 134 -12.23 4.99 6.78
N PRO A 135 -12.73 6.20 7.10
CA PRO A 135 -13.43 6.46 8.36
C PRO A 135 -14.65 5.57 8.61
N GLY A 136 -14.83 5.20 9.86
CA GLY A 136 -15.93 4.36 10.31
C GLY A 136 -15.63 3.72 11.67
N LYS A 137 -16.50 2.82 12.10
CA LYS A 137 -16.32 2.07 13.36
C LYS A 137 -15.07 1.19 13.29
N GLN A 138 -14.43 1.00 14.43
CA GLN A 138 -13.25 0.13 14.54
C GLN A 138 -13.60 -1.37 14.40
N MET A 139 -14.80 -1.74 14.83
CA MET A 139 -15.36 -3.08 14.71
C MET A 139 -16.87 -3.00 14.52
N GLY A 140 -17.45 -4.03 13.92
CA GLY A 140 -18.89 -4.07 13.69
C GLY A 140 -19.34 -2.95 12.76
N MET A 141 -18.76 -2.87 11.59
CA MET A 141 -19.12 -1.88 10.57
C MET A 141 -20.60 -1.93 10.22
N SER A 142 -21.10 -0.82 9.74
CA SER A 142 -22.46 -0.66 9.24
C SER A 142 -22.43 0.23 8.01
N GLU A 143 -23.55 0.32 7.30
CA GLU A 143 -23.73 1.12 6.08
C GLU A 143 -23.25 2.58 6.17
N THR A 144 -23.11 3.12 7.38
CA THR A 144 -22.58 4.46 7.61
C THR A 144 -21.05 4.51 7.64
N CYS A 145 -20.37 3.36 7.68
CA CYS A 145 -18.93 3.26 7.64
C CYS A 145 -18.46 3.27 6.18
N TYR A 146 -17.50 4.10 5.85
CA TYR A 146 -17.02 4.17 4.45
C TYR A 146 -16.44 2.85 3.92
N PRO A 147 -15.66 2.06 4.68
CA PRO A 147 -15.21 0.78 4.16
C PRO A 147 -16.35 -0.16 3.75
N ASP A 148 -17.44 -0.16 4.51
CA ASP A 148 -18.65 -0.93 4.20
C ASP A 148 -19.34 -0.41 2.94
N SER A 149 -19.57 0.91 2.88
CA SER A 149 -20.19 1.56 1.72
C SER A 149 -19.38 1.38 0.42
N LEU A 150 -18.05 1.34 0.52
CA LEU A 150 -17.15 1.20 -0.61
C LEU A 150 -17.10 -0.23 -1.15
N ILE A 151 -16.88 -1.21 -0.28
CA ILE A 151 -16.75 -2.62 -0.73
C ILE A 151 -18.10 -3.25 -1.09
N GLY A 152 -19.19 -2.77 -0.47
CA GLY A 152 -20.51 -3.30 -0.72
C GLY A 152 -20.61 -4.81 -0.51
N ALA A 153 -21.20 -5.51 -1.48
CA ALA A 153 -21.37 -6.96 -1.44
C ALA A 153 -20.22 -7.75 -2.11
N LEU A 154 -19.17 -7.06 -2.57
CA LEU A 154 -18.06 -7.71 -3.25
C LEU A 154 -17.24 -8.57 -2.30
N PRO A 155 -17.03 -9.86 -2.58
CA PRO A 155 -16.03 -10.66 -1.89
C PRO A 155 -14.65 -10.00 -1.97
N ASN A 156 -14.08 -9.72 -0.80
CA ASN A 156 -12.81 -9.05 -0.65
C ASN A 156 -11.70 -10.04 -0.31
N LEU A 157 -10.82 -10.30 -1.27
CA LEU A 157 -9.64 -11.12 -1.09
C LEU A 157 -8.44 -10.19 -0.86
N TYR A 158 -7.72 -10.42 0.23
CA TYR A 158 -6.63 -9.55 0.66
C TYR A 158 -5.31 -10.30 0.62
N TYR A 159 -4.49 -10.01 -0.39
CA TYR A 159 -3.19 -10.62 -0.59
C TYR A 159 -2.08 -9.58 -0.38
N TYR A 160 -1.53 -9.56 0.82
CA TYR A 160 -0.51 -8.60 1.24
C TYR A 160 0.67 -9.30 1.91
N ALA A 161 1.72 -8.53 2.20
CA ALA A 161 2.90 -9.06 2.86
C ALA A 161 2.56 -9.72 4.21
N ALA A 162 2.92 -11.00 4.36
CA ALA A 162 2.61 -11.79 5.55
C ALA A 162 3.30 -11.30 6.83
N ASN A 163 4.33 -10.47 6.69
CA ASN A 163 5.02 -9.83 7.81
C ASN A 163 4.31 -8.58 8.36
N ASN A 164 3.10 -8.27 7.87
CA ASN A 164 2.28 -7.18 8.37
C ASN A 164 0.93 -7.68 8.96
N PRO A 165 0.94 -8.42 10.07
CA PRO A 165 -0.26 -9.03 10.62
C PRO A 165 -1.27 -8.02 11.18
N SER A 166 -0.82 -6.83 11.60
CA SER A 166 -1.69 -5.75 12.08
C SER A 166 -2.58 -5.23 10.95
N GLU A 167 -2.03 -4.97 9.79
CA GLU A 167 -2.75 -4.55 8.58
C GLU A 167 -3.77 -5.61 8.14
N ALA A 168 -3.38 -6.87 8.10
CA ALA A 168 -4.29 -7.98 7.80
C ALA A 168 -5.46 -8.06 8.79
N THR A 169 -5.20 -7.79 10.07
CA THR A 169 -6.26 -7.75 11.10
C THR A 169 -7.21 -6.58 10.88
N ILE A 170 -6.70 -5.41 10.52
CA ILE A 170 -7.51 -4.22 10.18
C ILE A 170 -8.37 -4.54 8.96
N ALA A 171 -7.80 -5.12 7.90
CA ALA A 171 -8.52 -5.50 6.69
C ALA A 171 -9.67 -6.50 6.98
N LYS A 172 -9.44 -7.51 7.82
CA LYS A 172 -10.49 -8.45 8.25
C LYS A 172 -11.64 -7.76 8.99
N ARG A 173 -11.31 -6.82 9.88
CA ARG A 173 -12.32 -6.13 10.71
C ARG A 173 -13.04 -5.01 9.97
N ARG A 174 -12.38 -4.38 9.02
CA ARG A 174 -12.84 -3.15 8.36
C ARG A 174 -12.97 -3.25 6.84
N GLY A 175 -12.81 -4.41 6.27
CA GLY A 175 -12.96 -4.66 4.84
C GLY A 175 -13.59 -6.01 4.54
N TYR A 176 -14.05 -6.74 5.57
CA TYR A 176 -14.56 -8.11 5.44
C TYR A 176 -13.61 -9.05 4.70
N ALA A 177 -12.31 -8.77 4.79
CA ALA A 177 -11.31 -9.41 3.97
C ALA A 177 -11.08 -10.88 4.35
N SER A 178 -11.07 -11.74 3.34
CA SER A 178 -10.47 -13.07 3.42
C SER A 178 -8.97 -12.93 3.12
N THR A 179 -8.13 -13.05 4.15
CA THR A 179 -6.69 -12.86 4.01
C THR A 179 -6.03 -14.07 3.38
N ILE A 180 -5.27 -13.83 2.31
CA ILE A 180 -4.41 -14.81 1.67
C ILE A 180 -2.98 -14.47 2.09
N SER A 181 -2.31 -15.43 2.72
CA SER A 181 -0.95 -15.26 3.23
C SER A 181 -0.03 -16.30 2.61
N TYR A 182 1.26 -16.04 2.67
CA TYR A 182 2.31 -17.00 2.33
C TYR A 182 3.07 -17.39 3.61
N LEU A 183 3.78 -18.53 3.55
CA LEU A 183 4.60 -18.96 4.67
C LEU A 183 5.74 -17.96 4.90
N THR A 184 5.66 -17.24 6.00
CA THR A 184 6.75 -16.35 6.41
C THR A 184 7.92 -17.19 6.94
N PRO A 185 9.15 -16.91 6.51
CA PRO A 185 10.33 -17.53 7.13
C PRO A 185 10.33 -17.30 8.64
N PRO A 186 10.88 -18.21 9.45
CA PRO A 186 11.02 -18.00 10.88
C PRO A 186 11.70 -16.66 11.16
N ALA A 187 11.07 -15.83 11.99
CA ALA A 187 11.68 -14.59 12.43
C ALA A 187 12.74 -14.94 13.49
N GLU A 188 13.96 -14.66 13.15
CA GLU A 188 15.08 -14.70 14.11
C GLU A 188 15.40 -13.26 14.53
N ASN A 189 15.95 -13.11 15.74
CA ASN A 189 16.47 -11.82 16.15
C ASN A 189 17.51 -11.34 15.15
N ALA A 190 17.35 -10.15 14.64
CA ALA A 190 18.34 -9.51 13.80
C ALA A 190 19.60 -9.30 14.62
N GLY A 191 20.59 -10.12 14.38
CA GLY A 191 21.91 -9.99 14.97
C GLY A 191 22.85 -9.23 14.04
N LEU A 192 23.99 -8.89 14.55
CA LEU A 192 25.09 -8.39 13.72
C LEU A 192 25.48 -9.47 12.70
N TYR A 193 25.76 -9.07 11.47
CA TYR A 193 26.14 -10.00 10.40
C TYR A 193 27.45 -9.58 9.73
N LYS A 194 28.13 -10.55 9.08
CA LYS A 194 29.43 -10.36 8.41
C LYS A 194 30.46 -9.72 9.34
N GLY A 195 31.21 -8.72 8.87
CA GLY A 195 32.26 -8.06 9.63
C GLY A 195 31.79 -7.38 10.93
N LEU A 196 30.53 -6.95 11.01
CA LEU A 196 29.98 -6.38 12.24
C LEU A 196 29.83 -7.42 13.35
N LYS A 197 29.56 -8.69 13.01
CA LYS A 197 29.54 -9.79 13.99
C LYS A 197 30.93 -10.05 14.54
N GLU A 198 31.92 -10.15 13.66
CA GLU A 198 33.33 -10.34 14.02
C GLU A 198 33.82 -9.17 14.89
N LEU A 199 33.49 -7.93 14.51
CA LEU A 199 33.80 -6.74 15.31
C LEU A 199 33.17 -6.83 16.72
N GLY A 200 31.92 -7.23 16.83
CA GLY A 200 31.24 -7.43 18.11
C GLY A 200 31.95 -8.47 19.02
N GLU A 201 32.38 -9.58 18.41
CA GLU A 201 33.14 -10.61 19.11
C GLU A 201 34.54 -10.12 19.58
N LEU A 202 35.23 -9.35 18.74
CA LEU A 202 36.51 -8.70 19.09
C LEU A 202 36.36 -7.69 20.24
N VAL A 203 35.32 -6.85 20.20
CA VAL A 203 35.03 -5.92 21.29
C VAL A 203 34.68 -6.63 22.57
N GLY A 204 33.90 -7.70 22.53
CA GLY A 204 33.60 -8.54 23.68
C GLY A 204 34.86 -9.20 24.27
N SER A 205 35.74 -9.67 23.42
CA SER A 205 37.06 -10.27 23.86
C SER A 205 37.97 -9.22 24.47
N TYR A 206 38.00 -8.00 23.90
CA TYR A 206 38.77 -6.89 24.48
C TYR A 206 38.28 -6.51 25.88
N GLN A 207 36.98 -6.47 26.11
CA GLN A 207 36.41 -6.18 27.43
C GLN A 207 36.85 -7.15 28.51
N GLN A 208 37.05 -8.43 28.13
CA GLN A 208 37.52 -9.48 29.04
C GLN A 208 39.05 -9.45 29.29
N LEU A 209 39.81 -8.92 28.32
CA LEU A 209 41.28 -8.94 28.34
C LEU A 209 41.92 -7.57 28.63
N ARG A 210 41.10 -6.58 29.02
CA ARG A 210 41.49 -5.17 29.19
C ARG A 210 42.71 -4.92 30.09
N GLU A 211 43.04 -5.83 30.98
CA GLU A 211 44.10 -5.67 31.98
C GLU A 211 45.45 -6.36 31.61
N GLY A 212 45.64 -6.73 30.33
CA GLY A 212 46.87 -7.42 29.91
C GLY A 212 47.48 -6.89 28.61
N GLY A 213 48.79 -7.10 28.41
CA GLY A 213 49.52 -6.65 27.21
C GLY A 213 49.01 -7.20 25.86
N ARG A 214 48.12 -8.18 25.88
CA ARG A 214 47.39 -8.67 24.69
C ARG A 214 46.27 -7.71 24.25
N GLY A 215 45.86 -6.79 25.09
CA GLY A 215 44.80 -5.79 24.76
C GLY A 215 45.20 -4.86 23.58
N VAL A 216 46.46 -4.51 23.44
CA VAL A 216 46.91 -3.62 22.36
C VAL A 216 46.78 -4.25 20.96
N GLN A 217 47.07 -5.56 20.84
CA GLN A 217 46.92 -6.25 19.55
C GLN A 217 45.46 -6.37 19.14
N ILE A 218 44.57 -6.63 20.10
CA ILE A 218 43.12 -6.70 19.83
C ILE A 218 42.57 -5.34 19.41
N VAL A 219 43.02 -4.23 20.01
CA VAL A 219 42.60 -2.87 19.64
C VAL A 219 42.91 -2.57 18.17
N ASN A 220 44.14 -2.91 17.72
CA ASN A 220 44.49 -2.71 16.31
C ASN A 220 43.57 -3.52 15.37
N THR A 221 43.27 -4.75 15.71
CA THR A 221 42.37 -5.60 14.93
C THR A 221 40.94 -5.05 14.94
N ILE A 222 40.46 -4.53 16.09
CA ILE A 222 39.14 -3.86 16.18
C ILE A 222 39.07 -2.67 15.22
N VAL A 223 40.08 -1.78 15.28
CA VAL A 223 40.12 -0.59 14.39
C VAL A 223 40.16 -0.98 12.91
N GLU A 224 40.93 -2.00 12.56
CA GLU A 224 41.05 -2.47 11.21
C GLU A 224 39.75 -3.09 10.69
N THR A 225 39.09 -3.92 11.51
CA THR A 225 37.78 -4.53 11.20
C THR A 225 36.68 -3.45 11.12
N ALA A 226 36.72 -2.44 12.01
CA ALA A 226 35.78 -1.31 11.97
C ALA A 226 35.89 -0.51 10.65
N ARG A 227 37.12 -0.26 10.17
CA ARG A 227 37.37 0.36 8.88
C ARG A 227 36.86 -0.48 7.72
N GLN A 228 37.07 -1.80 7.74
CA GLN A 228 36.52 -2.71 6.74
C GLN A 228 34.98 -2.71 6.72
N CYS A 229 34.36 -2.40 7.84
CA CYS A 229 32.91 -2.19 7.97
C CYS A 229 32.46 -0.76 7.61
N ASN A 230 33.34 0.13 7.19
CA ASN A 230 33.13 1.54 6.89
C ASN A 230 32.63 2.38 8.07
N LEU A 231 32.85 1.97 9.32
CA LEU A 231 32.45 2.73 10.50
C LEU A 231 33.32 3.98 10.75
N ASP A 232 34.49 4.06 10.12
CA ASP A 232 35.35 5.23 10.09
C ASP A 232 34.74 6.45 9.35
N LYS A 233 33.65 6.22 8.62
CA LYS A 233 32.86 7.29 7.98
C LYS A 233 31.82 7.92 8.91
N ASP A 234 31.45 7.20 9.95
CA ASP A 234 30.40 7.58 10.88
C ASP A 234 30.97 8.10 12.22
N VAL A 235 32.15 7.63 12.60
CA VAL A 235 32.83 8.00 13.85
C VAL A 235 34.35 8.10 13.64
N ASP A 236 35.00 8.96 14.41
CA ASP A 236 36.47 9.03 14.47
C ASP A 236 37.01 7.79 15.18
N LEU A 237 37.83 7.01 14.47
CA LEU A 237 38.46 5.77 14.97
C LEU A 237 39.92 5.96 15.35
#